data_edaef15dcdf8025311f00fa766c159ff
#
_entry.id   edaef15dcdf8025311f00fa766c159ff
#
_cell.length_a   1.000
_cell.length_b   1.000
_cell.length_c   1.000
_cell.angle_alpha   90.00
_cell.angle_beta   90.00
_cell.angle_gamma   90.00
#
_symmetry.space_group_name_H-M   'P 1'
#
loop_
_entity.id
_entity.type
_entity.pdbx_description
1 polymer ?
#
loop_
_entity_poly.entity_id
_entity_poly.type
_entity_poly.pdbx_seq_one_letter_code
_entity_poly.pdbx_strand_id
1 'polypeptide(L)'
;MKAAPVPQPLLTFGQCLKQLLTKRKLSASALSRMMEQKSRNSIFRVLDDTSGPAAQTAFYESLIASDCLSLTQEEKDALSRSLEVSRVGAAGYRSNQAMHRLLGDVDIKPQSDVPFRVDRSSDGSRTTFEEAMQRMARENRSVRFVMTGCCYRSIFKTIAEAFTPEQSCKISILHYMYTGGDDIIRFVSAIQPVFYSPDYEGYCIRENEFNNEREQIYRANTMIVHCVRINGEKVSYLVSLIDPRRMLLIDPCNENYVALLEKMMHEDQPRMHRMKAAIALDYIHGDYLAYTEAFRKLERGRAIYDIKLDVPISYIHPDLLLSSVRKGFSEQEFGEGAEREELIGKFYDIHLRRYENFMTKRRATHTIFSREAMMEFAKTGVQSDHFFAMAPYEKQERVQILAHLRDQHCQNPYFNLYFFKPEYHPPRTEICLYEGKGTMLTKADTDFNLNGSHTETLVSQSEFCQKFKEFFVKDLLDSKVLSAEETTAVFDELIEAAKSSEA
;
A
#
# COMPACT_ATOMS: atom_id res chain seq x y z
N MET A 1 5.56 -36.41 -1.28
CA MET A 1 5.27 -34.94 -1.35
C MET A 1 4.28 -34.65 -0.24
N LYS A 2 4.65 -33.80 0.74
CA LYS A 2 3.68 -33.34 1.74
C LYS A 2 2.72 -32.37 1.02
N ALA A 3 1.42 -32.62 1.09
CA ALA A 3 0.40 -31.70 0.58
C ALA A 3 0.63 -30.32 1.18
N ALA A 4 0.45 -29.26 0.36
CA ALA A 4 0.50 -27.90 0.88
C ALA A 4 -0.53 -27.76 2.01
N PRO A 5 -0.21 -27.08 3.12
CA PRO A 5 -1.18 -26.87 4.17
C PRO A 5 -2.37 -26.09 3.58
N VAL A 6 -3.55 -26.70 3.65
CA VAL A 6 -4.81 -26.01 3.33
C VAL A 6 -4.86 -24.78 4.23
N PRO A 7 -5.20 -23.59 3.71
CA PRO A 7 -5.31 -22.40 4.53
C PRO A 7 -6.24 -22.69 5.70
N GLN A 8 -5.73 -22.59 6.93
CA GLN A 8 -6.56 -22.81 8.10
C GLN A 8 -7.70 -21.78 8.10
N PRO A 9 -8.93 -22.18 8.41
CA PRO A 9 -10.04 -21.25 8.49
C PRO A 9 -9.73 -20.15 9.53
N LEU A 10 -10.04 -18.92 9.20
CA LEU A 10 -9.94 -17.80 10.16
C LEU A 10 -10.98 -18.01 11.25
N LEU A 11 -10.52 -18.23 12.46
CA LEU A 11 -11.36 -18.48 13.62
C LEU A 11 -11.68 -17.18 14.32
N THR A 12 -12.89 -17.06 14.87
CA THR A 12 -13.25 -16.03 15.84
C THR A 12 -12.51 -16.23 17.16
N PHE A 13 -12.49 -15.21 18.01
CA PHE A 13 -11.82 -15.29 19.32
C PHE A 13 -12.36 -16.43 20.18
N GLY A 14 -13.70 -16.57 20.25
CA GLY A 14 -14.33 -17.67 21.00
C GLY A 14 -13.98 -19.03 20.44
N GLN A 15 -13.97 -19.19 19.10
CA GLN A 15 -13.60 -20.45 18.45
C GLN A 15 -12.12 -20.81 18.71
N CYS A 16 -11.22 -19.85 18.59
CA CYS A 16 -9.79 -20.04 18.85
C CYS A 16 -9.55 -20.44 20.32
N LEU A 17 -10.16 -19.72 21.25
CA LEU A 17 -10.07 -20.01 22.69
C LEU A 17 -10.66 -21.41 23.02
N LYS A 18 -11.80 -21.80 22.44
CA LYS A 18 -12.36 -23.15 22.59
C LYS A 18 -11.37 -24.22 22.14
N GLN A 19 -10.75 -24.05 20.98
CA GLN A 19 -9.74 -25.00 20.49
C GLN A 19 -8.54 -25.12 21.44
N LEU A 20 -8.06 -23.98 21.96
CA LEU A 20 -6.97 -23.95 22.91
C LEU A 20 -7.31 -24.70 24.20
N LEU A 21 -8.48 -24.44 24.77
CA LEU A 21 -8.97 -25.11 25.98
C LEU A 21 -9.13 -26.61 25.76
N THR A 22 -9.68 -27.01 24.62
CA THR A 22 -9.83 -28.43 24.24
C THR A 22 -8.47 -29.12 24.13
N LYS A 23 -7.49 -28.50 23.47
CA LYS A 23 -6.11 -28.99 23.36
C LYS A 23 -5.48 -29.21 24.73
N ARG A 24 -5.77 -28.33 25.70
CA ARG A 24 -5.25 -28.38 27.06
C ARG A 24 -6.14 -29.16 28.04
N LYS A 25 -7.22 -29.77 27.56
CA LYS A 25 -8.22 -30.52 28.36
C LYS A 25 -8.78 -29.69 29.53
N LEU A 26 -8.96 -28.39 29.32
CA LEU A 26 -9.51 -27.47 30.29
C LEU A 26 -10.96 -27.14 29.99
N SER A 27 -11.80 -27.08 31.04
CA SER A 27 -13.18 -26.63 30.93
C SER A 27 -13.28 -25.11 31.12
N ALA A 28 -14.35 -24.49 30.64
CA ALA A 28 -14.66 -23.07 30.92
C ALA A 28 -14.75 -22.78 32.42
N SER A 29 -15.22 -23.74 33.22
CA SER A 29 -15.27 -23.61 34.68
C SER A 29 -13.88 -23.70 35.34
N ALA A 30 -12.96 -24.46 34.74
CA ALA A 30 -11.55 -24.47 35.20
C ALA A 30 -10.88 -23.16 34.89
N LEU A 31 -11.05 -22.61 33.67
CA LEU A 31 -10.53 -21.30 33.29
C LEU A 31 -11.09 -20.19 34.21
N SER A 32 -12.39 -20.21 34.54
CA SER A 32 -12.98 -19.24 35.47
C SER A 32 -12.32 -19.24 36.84
N ARG A 33 -11.99 -20.42 37.36
CA ARG A 33 -11.27 -20.52 38.65
C ARG A 33 -9.82 -20.01 38.56
N MET A 34 -9.15 -20.26 37.42
CA MET A 34 -7.77 -19.79 37.21
C MET A 34 -7.69 -18.27 37.02
N MET A 35 -8.72 -17.65 36.46
CA MET A 35 -8.78 -16.19 36.24
C MET A 35 -9.40 -15.39 37.40
N GLU A 36 -9.64 -16.00 38.54
CA GLU A 36 -10.13 -15.48 39.84
C GLU A 36 -11.23 -14.38 39.79
N GLN A 37 -11.19 -13.47 38.86
CA GLN A 37 -12.09 -12.29 38.73
C GLN A 37 -13.15 -12.42 37.67
N LYS A 38 -13.19 -13.50 36.92
CA LYS A 38 -14.13 -13.65 35.80
C LYS A 38 -15.26 -14.63 36.12
N SER A 39 -16.49 -14.17 36.01
CA SER A 39 -17.63 -15.04 36.22
C SER A 39 -17.69 -16.14 35.13
N ARG A 40 -18.18 -17.31 35.48
CA ARG A 40 -18.39 -18.43 34.54
C ARG A 40 -19.24 -17.99 33.32
N ASN A 41 -20.27 -17.19 33.55
CA ASN A 41 -21.15 -16.71 32.49
C ASN A 41 -20.44 -15.76 31.53
N SER A 42 -19.52 -14.90 32.00
CA SER A 42 -18.73 -14.04 31.11
C SER A 42 -17.82 -14.85 30.20
N ILE A 43 -17.23 -15.92 30.73
CA ILE A 43 -16.37 -16.82 29.92
C ILE A 43 -17.19 -17.57 28.85
N PHE A 44 -18.39 -18.08 29.21
CA PHE A 44 -19.25 -18.71 28.20
C PHE A 44 -19.68 -17.74 27.09
N ARG A 45 -20.00 -16.49 27.45
CA ARG A 45 -20.35 -15.46 26.43
C ARG A 45 -19.17 -15.16 25.50
N VAL A 46 -17.94 -15.19 25.99
CA VAL A 46 -16.73 -15.03 25.16
C VAL A 46 -16.54 -16.24 24.27
N LEU A 47 -16.64 -17.45 24.82
CA LEU A 47 -16.49 -18.70 24.05
C LEU A 47 -17.55 -18.86 22.96
N ASP A 48 -18.75 -18.39 23.18
CA ASP A 48 -19.86 -18.46 22.22
C ASP A 48 -19.96 -17.26 21.28
N ASP A 49 -18.94 -16.37 21.31
CA ASP A 49 -18.86 -15.13 20.54
C ASP A 49 -20.11 -14.22 20.72
N THR A 50 -20.79 -14.31 21.85
CA THR A 50 -21.95 -13.49 22.21
C THR A 50 -21.60 -12.23 23.00
N SER A 51 -20.34 -12.06 23.35
CA SER A 51 -19.79 -10.83 23.92
C SER A 51 -19.34 -9.86 22.83
N GLY A 52 -19.57 -8.55 23.03
CA GLY A 52 -19.09 -7.55 22.09
C GLY A 52 -17.56 -7.44 22.02
N PRO A 53 -17.00 -6.84 20.96
CA PRO A 53 -15.56 -6.73 20.73
C PRO A 53 -14.77 -6.14 21.90
N ALA A 54 -15.26 -5.07 22.53
CA ALA A 54 -14.61 -4.46 23.71
C ALA A 54 -14.49 -5.43 24.90
N ALA A 55 -15.55 -6.25 25.15
CA ALA A 55 -15.51 -7.25 26.19
C ALA A 55 -14.55 -8.40 25.89
N GLN A 56 -14.42 -8.79 24.61
CA GLN A 56 -13.44 -9.78 24.16
C GLN A 56 -12.02 -9.25 24.31
N THR A 57 -11.76 -7.99 23.97
CA THR A 57 -10.45 -7.34 24.17
C THR A 57 -10.08 -7.30 25.64
N ALA A 58 -10.94 -6.79 26.51
CA ALA A 58 -10.70 -6.77 27.94
C ALA A 58 -10.51 -8.17 28.57
N PHE A 59 -11.17 -9.18 27.99
CA PHE A 59 -10.96 -10.57 28.40
C PHE A 59 -9.59 -11.08 27.97
N TYR A 60 -9.18 -10.82 26.71
CA TYR A 60 -7.86 -11.19 26.20
C TYR A 60 -6.73 -10.56 27.02
N GLU A 61 -6.82 -9.25 27.30
CA GLU A 61 -5.84 -8.54 28.14
C GLU A 61 -5.74 -9.16 29.54
N SER A 62 -6.89 -9.45 30.17
CA SER A 62 -6.92 -10.13 31.47
C SER A 62 -6.29 -11.55 31.40
N LEU A 63 -6.53 -12.28 30.30
CA LEU A 63 -5.97 -13.62 30.09
C LEU A 63 -4.44 -13.58 29.95
N ILE A 64 -3.92 -12.60 29.20
CA ILE A 64 -2.48 -12.41 29.05
C ILE A 64 -1.84 -11.95 30.37
N ALA A 65 -2.44 -10.98 31.05
CA ALA A 65 -1.92 -10.44 32.31
C ALA A 65 -1.90 -11.49 33.44
N SER A 66 -2.89 -12.39 33.50
CA SER A 66 -2.95 -13.45 34.52
C SER A 66 -1.93 -14.56 34.32
N ASP A 67 -1.42 -14.72 33.11
CA ASP A 67 -0.55 -15.83 32.65
C ASP A 67 -1.02 -17.23 33.09
N CYS A 68 -2.32 -17.35 33.42
CA CYS A 68 -2.91 -18.57 34.00
C CYS A 68 -2.88 -19.78 33.05
N LEU A 69 -2.72 -19.54 31.76
CA LEU A 69 -2.58 -20.60 30.76
C LEU A 69 -1.14 -20.82 30.30
N SER A 70 -0.17 -20.03 30.72
CA SER A 70 1.23 -20.10 30.25
C SER A 70 1.29 -20.24 28.73
N LEU A 71 0.71 -19.27 28.01
CA LEU A 71 0.56 -19.28 26.56
C LEU A 71 1.92 -19.12 25.87
N THR A 72 2.16 -19.96 24.87
CA THR A 72 3.31 -19.76 23.98
C THR A 72 3.10 -18.48 23.13
N GLN A 73 4.16 -17.92 22.55
CA GLN A 73 4.05 -16.77 21.66
C GLN A 73 3.12 -17.06 20.45
N GLU A 74 3.22 -18.26 19.87
CA GLU A 74 2.32 -18.67 18.76
C GLU A 74 0.84 -18.69 19.18
N GLU A 75 0.54 -19.13 20.41
CA GLU A 75 -0.83 -19.14 20.93
C GLU A 75 -1.32 -17.72 21.22
N LYS A 76 -0.47 -16.83 21.74
CA LYS A 76 -0.78 -15.41 21.94
C LYS A 76 -1.09 -14.74 20.59
N ASP A 77 -0.26 -14.98 19.58
CA ASP A 77 -0.44 -14.44 18.22
C ASP A 77 -1.72 -14.99 17.56
N ALA A 78 -2.04 -16.27 17.79
CA ALA A 78 -3.27 -16.87 17.27
C ALA A 78 -4.53 -16.26 17.91
N LEU A 79 -4.51 -16.04 19.23
CA LEU A 79 -5.61 -15.39 19.95
C LEU A 79 -5.75 -13.91 19.55
N SER A 80 -4.66 -13.18 19.43
CA SER A 80 -4.67 -11.79 18.95
C SER A 80 -5.26 -11.67 17.56
N ARG A 81 -4.84 -12.51 16.62
CA ARG A 81 -5.42 -12.57 15.27
C ARG A 81 -6.91 -12.89 15.29
N SER A 82 -7.33 -13.85 16.11
CA SER A 82 -8.72 -14.26 16.21
C SER A 82 -9.61 -13.17 16.85
N LEU A 83 -9.04 -12.37 17.74
CA LEU A 83 -9.71 -11.20 18.31
C LEU A 83 -9.99 -10.15 17.22
N GLU A 84 -9.03 -9.90 16.35
CA GLU A 84 -9.20 -9.00 15.21
C GLU A 84 -10.26 -9.54 14.23
N VAL A 85 -10.24 -10.86 13.94
CA VAL A 85 -11.29 -11.51 13.12
C VAL A 85 -12.68 -11.34 13.76
N SER A 86 -12.80 -11.44 15.09
CA SER A 86 -14.06 -11.19 15.78
C SER A 86 -14.52 -9.74 15.66
N ARG A 87 -13.56 -8.77 15.64
CA ARG A 87 -13.86 -7.34 15.57
C ARG A 87 -14.36 -6.91 14.19
N VAL A 88 -13.70 -7.36 13.11
CA VAL A 88 -13.93 -6.85 11.75
C VAL A 88 -14.50 -7.88 10.77
N GLY A 89 -14.66 -9.12 11.21
CA GLY A 89 -15.02 -10.26 10.35
C GLY A 89 -13.83 -10.80 9.53
N ALA A 90 -13.98 -12.00 8.99
CA ALA A 90 -12.91 -12.67 8.24
C ALA A 90 -12.52 -11.90 6.95
N ALA A 91 -13.49 -11.26 6.28
CA ALA A 91 -13.24 -10.45 5.08
C ALA A 91 -12.50 -9.16 5.45
N GLY A 92 -12.99 -8.43 6.45
CA GLY A 92 -12.33 -7.22 6.97
C GLY A 92 -10.91 -7.49 7.44
N TYR A 93 -10.69 -8.61 8.17
CA TYR A 93 -9.34 -9.01 8.57
C TYR A 93 -8.39 -9.19 7.38
N ARG A 94 -8.85 -9.89 6.31
CA ARG A 94 -8.03 -10.05 5.09
C ARG A 94 -7.75 -8.73 4.40
N SER A 95 -8.72 -7.83 4.38
CA SER A 95 -8.58 -6.49 3.82
C SER A 95 -7.56 -5.67 4.61
N ASN A 96 -7.66 -5.65 5.95
CA ASN A 96 -6.68 -4.98 6.82
C ASN A 96 -5.27 -5.53 6.65
N GLN A 97 -5.13 -6.86 6.59
CA GLN A 97 -3.83 -7.50 6.33
C GLN A 97 -3.24 -7.11 4.96
N ALA A 98 -4.08 -6.95 3.95
CA ALA A 98 -3.62 -6.49 2.64
C ALA A 98 -3.22 -5.00 2.67
N MET A 99 -3.90 -4.16 3.46
CA MET A 99 -3.51 -2.76 3.69
C MET A 99 -2.18 -2.65 4.42
N HIS A 100 -1.98 -3.41 5.48
CA HIS A 100 -0.68 -3.43 6.19
C HIS A 100 0.47 -3.85 5.26
N ARG A 101 0.24 -4.83 4.39
CA ARG A 101 1.24 -5.20 3.37
C ARG A 101 1.50 -4.07 2.37
N LEU A 102 0.46 -3.35 1.97
CA LEU A 102 0.59 -2.19 1.08
C LEU A 102 1.42 -1.08 1.72
N LEU A 103 1.27 -0.88 3.02
CA LEU A 103 2.08 0.04 3.82
C LEU A 103 3.53 -0.45 4.00
N GLY A 104 3.84 -1.71 3.66
CA GLY A 104 5.18 -2.27 3.83
C GLY A 104 5.45 -2.85 5.21
N ASP A 105 4.41 -3.20 5.96
CA ASP A 105 4.56 -3.90 7.24
C ASP A 105 5.19 -5.28 7.02
N VAL A 106 6.44 -5.41 7.45
CA VAL A 106 7.33 -6.55 7.15
C VAL A 106 7.00 -7.79 7.99
N ASP A 107 6.35 -7.61 9.14
CA ASP A 107 6.03 -8.71 10.07
C ASP A 107 4.93 -9.64 9.56
N ILE A 108 4.22 -9.24 8.51
CA ILE A 108 3.32 -10.13 7.81
C ILE A 108 4.17 -11.05 6.94
N LYS A 109 4.57 -12.19 7.51
CA LYS A 109 5.28 -13.25 6.77
C LYS A 109 4.56 -13.49 5.44
N PRO A 110 5.24 -13.31 4.29
CA PRO A 110 4.64 -13.61 3.00
C PRO A 110 4.15 -15.05 3.04
N GLN A 111 2.92 -15.28 2.56
CA GLN A 111 2.44 -16.65 2.32
C GLN A 111 3.48 -17.31 1.43
N SER A 112 4.28 -18.19 2.03
CA SER A 112 5.41 -18.96 1.47
C SER A 112 5.83 -18.55 0.05
N ASP A 113 7.01 -17.94 -0.09
CA ASP A 113 7.72 -17.69 -1.36
C ASP A 113 8.15 -19.02 -2.04
N VAL A 114 7.19 -19.91 -2.25
CA VAL A 114 7.46 -21.12 -3.03
C VAL A 114 7.38 -20.70 -4.49
N PRO A 115 8.48 -20.82 -5.23
CA PRO A 115 8.53 -20.42 -6.63
C PRO A 115 7.48 -21.15 -7.44
N PHE A 116 6.82 -20.45 -8.35
CA PHE A 116 5.93 -21.05 -9.33
C PHE A 116 6.75 -21.96 -10.25
N ARG A 117 6.21 -23.15 -10.54
CA ARG A 117 6.74 -24.06 -11.56
C ARG A 117 5.99 -23.84 -12.86
N VAL A 118 6.73 -23.78 -13.93
CA VAL A 118 6.20 -23.70 -15.29
C VAL A 118 6.46 -25.03 -15.99
N ASP A 119 5.40 -25.75 -16.31
CA ASP A 119 5.44 -26.97 -17.12
C ASP A 119 5.15 -26.59 -18.57
N ARG A 120 6.00 -27.00 -19.51
CA ARG A 120 5.82 -26.72 -20.95
C ARG A 120 5.04 -27.84 -21.63
N SER A 121 4.02 -27.51 -22.43
CA SER A 121 3.14 -28.51 -23.03
C SER A 121 3.80 -29.27 -24.18
N SER A 122 4.77 -28.66 -24.90
CA SER A 122 5.38 -29.25 -26.10
C SER A 122 6.33 -30.42 -25.81
N ASP A 123 7.09 -30.35 -24.73
CA ASP A 123 8.17 -31.30 -24.41
C ASP A 123 8.15 -31.79 -22.96
N GLY A 124 7.20 -31.33 -22.15
CA GLY A 124 7.11 -31.66 -20.73
C GLY A 124 8.24 -31.09 -19.89
N SER A 125 9.06 -30.17 -20.44
CA SER A 125 10.13 -29.53 -19.71
C SER A 125 9.58 -28.70 -18.54
N ARG A 126 10.36 -28.59 -17.48
CA ARG A 126 10.01 -27.87 -16.25
C ARG A 126 11.07 -26.83 -15.94
N THR A 127 10.59 -25.63 -15.62
CA THR A 127 11.45 -24.52 -15.18
C THR A 127 10.75 -23.75 -14.06
N THR A 128 11.47 -22.90 -13.34
CA THR A 128 10.82 -21.95 -12.43
C THR A 128 10.28 -20.76 -13.23
N PHE A 129 9.28 -20.08 -12.69
CA PHE A 129 8.76 -18.86 -13.33
C PHE A 129 9.83 -17.76 -13.38
N GLU A 130 10.69 -17.70 -12.37
CA GLU A 130 11.83 -16.79 -12.32
C GLU A 130 12.80 -17.03 -13.47
N GLU A 131 13.26 -18.27 -13.68
CA GLU A 131 14.14 -18.63 -14.80
C GLU A 131 13.49 -18.31 -16.15
N ALA A 132 12.17 -18.55 -16.29
CA ALA A 132 11.44 -18.24 -17.51
C ALA A 132 11.41 -16.72 -17.78
N MET A 133 11.15 -15.89 -16.75
CA MET A 133 11.13 -14.44 -16.88
C MET A 133 12.51 -13.86 -17.17
N GLN A 134 13.55 -14.32 -16.49
CA GLN A 134 14.93 -13.91 -16.75
C GLN A 134 15.39 -14.27 -18.17
N ARG A 135 14.97 -15.43 -18.68
CA ARG A 135 15.22 -15.83 -20.06
C ARG A 135 14.49 -14.91 -21.03
N MET A 136 13.21 -14.63 -20.79
CA MET A 136 12.43 -13.73 -21.64
C MET A 136 13.05 -12.34 -21.69
N ALA A 137 13.51 -11.79 -20.58
CA ALA A 137 14.15 -10.48 -20.55
C ALA A 137 15.47 -10.45 -21.35
N ARG A 138 16.22 -11.53 -21.37
CA ARG A 138 17.51 -11.63 -22.10
C ARG A 138 17.35 -11.88 -23.60
N GLU A 139 16.36 -12.67 -24.00
CA GLU A 139 16.20 -13.15 -25.39
C GLU A 139 15.35 -12.23 -26.25
N ASN A 140 14.64 -11.25 -25.66
CA ASN A 140 13.68 -10.42 -26.36
C ASN A 140 14.02 -8.93 -26.30
N ARG A 141 13.60 -8.18 -27.33
CA ARG A 141 13.62 -6.70 -27.36
C ARG A 141 12.44 -6.10 -26.63
N SER A 142 11.29 -6.81 -26.68
CA SER A 142 10.09 -6.39 -25.95
C SER A 142 9.24 -7.59 -25.58
N VAL A 143 8.57 -7.46 -24.43
CA VAL A 143 7.62 -8.44 -23.92
C VAL A 143 6.34 -7.70 -23.49
N ARG A 144 5.20 -8.13 -24.00
CA ARG A 144 3.89 -7.63 -23.60
C ARG A 144 3.11 -8.74 -22.92
N PHE A 145 2.68 -8.48 -21.70
CA PHE A 145 1.78 -9.35 -20.94
C PHE A 145 0.35 -8.85 -21.08
N VAL A 146 -0.58 -9.74 -21.42
CA VAL A 146 -2.03 -9.51 -21.32
C VAL A 146 -2.55 -10.55 -20.31
N MET A 147 -3.01 -10.10 -19.17
CA MET A 147 -3.29 -10.96 -18.03
C MET A 147 -4.75 -10.86 -17.61
N THR A 148 -5.34 -11.99 -17.22
CA THR A 148 -6.65 -12.05 -16.57
C THR A 148 -6.51 -12.73 -15.21
N GLY A 149 -7.16 -12.20 -14.17
CA GLY A 149 -7.00 -12.70 -12.81
C GLY A 149 -5.58 -12.52 -12.28
N CYS A 150 -4.81 -13.58 -12.17
CA CYS A 150 -3.36 -13.59 -11.83
C CYS A 150 -2.94 -12.68 -10.65
N CYS A 151 -3.74 -12.56 -9.60
CA CYS A 151 -3.52 -11.63 -8.50
C CYS A 151 -2.59 -12.19 -7.41
N TYR A 152 -1.40 -12.63 -7.80
CA TYR A 152 -0.38 -13.16 -6.92
C TYR A 152 0.84 -12.24 -6.89
N ARG A 153 1.16 -11.70 -5.71
CA ARG A 153 2.30 -10.78 -5.53
C ARG A 153 3.63 -11.35 -6.05
N SER A 154 3.86 -12.65 -5.84
CA SER A 154 5.07 -13.34 -6.32
C SER A 154 5.23 -13.31 -7.84
N ILE A 155 4.13 -13.34 -8.61
CA ILE A 155 4.19 -13.21 -10.07
C ILE A 155 4.69 -11.82 -10.45
N PHE A 156 4.10 -10.76 -9.88
CA PHE A 156 4.47 -9.39 -10.20
C PHE A 156 5.85 -9.01 -9.67
N LYS A 157 6.23 -9.54 -8.50
CA LYS A 157 7.59 -9.40 -7.96
C LYS A 157 8.61 -10.02 -8.91
N THR A 158 8.40 -11.26 -9.35
CA THR A 158 9.30 -11.95 -10.28
C THR A 158 9.39 -11.22 -11.62
N ILE A 159 8.28 -10.68 -12.16
CA ILE A 159 8.30 -9.86 -13.37
C ILE A 159 9.13 -8.59 -13.12
N ALA A 160 8.90 -7.87 -12.03
CA ALA A 160 9.64 -6.65 -11.71
C ALA A 160 11.14 -6.88 -11.54
N GLU A 161 11.54 -8.00 -10.91
CA GLU A 161 12.93 -8.39 -10.72
C GLU A 161 13.63 -8.85 -12.01
N ALA A 162 12.88 -9.42 -12.95
CA ALA A 162 13.43 -9.88 -14.22
C ALA A 162 13.59 -8.78 -15.27
N PHE A 163 12.77 -7.74 -15.23
CA PHE A 163 12.74 -6.65 -16.21
C PHE A 163 13.17 -5.32 -15.57
N THR A 164 14.41 -5.27 -15.10
CA THR A 164 15.00 -4.07 -14.50
C THR A 164 15.40 -3.03 -15.57
N PRO A 165 15.61 -1.75 -15.18
CA PRO A 165 16.03 -0.70 -16.10
C PRO A 165 17.34 -1.00 -16.86
N GLU A 166 18.23 -1.80 -16.28
CA GLU A 166 19.49 -2.22 -16.91
C GLU A 166 19.26 -3.22 -18.07
N GLN A 167 18.10 -3.86 -18.11
CA GLN A 167 17.70 -4.73 -19.19
C GLN A 167 17.22 -3.90 -20.39
N SER A 168 17.76 -4.14 -21.56
CA SER A 168 17.33 -3.45 -22.81
C SER A 168 15.95 -3.87 -23.31
N CYS A 169 15.31 -4.84 -22.67
CA CYS A 169 14.00 -5.37 -23.02
C CYS A 169 12.89 -4.44 -22.54
N LYS A 170 12.07 -3.93 -23.48
CA LYS A 170 10.88 -3.16 -23.14
C LYS A 170 9.76 -4.08 -22.65
N ILE A 171 9.10 -3.68 -21.56
CA ILE A 171 7.97 -4.42 -21.02
C ILE A 171 6.69 -3.59 -21.12
N SER A 172 5.54 -4.26 -21.31
CA SER A 172 4.23 -3.66 -21.06
C SER A 172 3.29 -4.70 -20.45
N ILE A 173 2.45 -4.28 -19.52
CA ILE A 173 1.52 -5.15 -18.80
C ILE A 173 0.11 -4.58 -18.91
N LEU A 174 -0.79 -5.32 -19.53
CA LEU A 174 -2.22 -5.05 -19.59
C LEU A 174 -2.93 -6.10 -18.74
N HIS A 175 -3.58 -5.66 -17.66
CA HIS A 175 -4.12 -6.56 -16.65
C HIS A 175 -5.61 -6.32 -16.43
N TYR A 176 -6.40 -7.35 -16.62
CA TYR A 176 -7.84 -7.37 -16.40
C TYR A 176 -8.14 -8.16 -15.13
N MET A 177 -8.74 -7.50 -14.15
CA MET A 177 -9.00 -8.07 -12.83
C MET A 177 -10.50 -8.12 -12.56
N TYR A 178 -10.96 -9.25 -12.09
CA TYR A 178 -12.31 -9.37 -11.54
C TYR A 178 -12.29 -8.99 -10.06
N THR A 179 -13.04 -7.96 -9.68
CA THR A 179 -13.13 -7.48 -8.30
C THR A 179 -14.53 -7.74 -7.78
N GLY A 180 -14.68 -8.75 -6.92
CA GLY A 180 -15.88 -8.97 -6.12
C GLY A 180 -15.65 -8.44 -4.70
N GLY A 181 -16.37 -7.42 -4.27
CA GLY A 181 -16.40 -6.94 -2.89
C GLY A 181 -15.03 -6.56 -2.31
N ASP A 182 -14.54 -7.32 -1.33
CA ASP A 182 -13.34 -6.97 -0.55
C ASP A 182 -11.99 -7.22 -1.26
N ASP A 183 -12.01 -7.67 -2.50
CA ASP A 183 -10.78 -8.10 -3.19
C ASP A 183 -9.91 -6.96 -3.74
N ILE A 184 -10.43 -5.74 -3.92
CA ILE A 184 -9.71 -4.62 -4.54
C ILE A 184 -8.38 -4.28 -3.83
N ILE A 185 -8.35 -4.32 -2.50
CA ILE A 185 -7.15 -4.03 -1.72
C ILE A 185 -6.11 -5.13 -1.88
N ARG A 186 -6.56 -6.38 -1.90
CA ARG A 186 -5.69 -7.53 -2.16
C ARG A 186 -5.07 -7.45 -3.54
N PHE A 187 -5.83 -6.99 -4.53
CA PHE A 187 -5.33 -6.76 -5.87
C PHE A 187 -4.26 -5.68 -5.91
N VAL A 188 -4.54 -4.49 -5.36
CA VAL A 188 -3.57 -3.39 -5.30
C VAL A 188 -2.31 -3.83 -4.58
N SER A 189 -2.43 -4.52 -3.44
CA SER A 189 -1.28 -5.07 -2.72
C SER A 189 -0.50 -6.12 -3.53
N ALA A 190 -1.18 -6.96 -4.32
CA ALA A 190 -0.53 -7.97 -5.14
C ALA A 190 0.25 -7.37 -6.31
N ILE A 191 -0.34 -6.37 -6.99
CA ILE A 191 0.26 -5.72 -8.17
C ILE A 191 1.27 -4.62 -7.80
N GLN A 192 1.42 -4.29 -6.52
CA GLN A 192 2.31 -3.22 -6.06
C GLN A 192 3.71 -3.23 -6.71
N PRO A 193 4.39 -4.37 -6.93
CA PRO A 193 5.72 -4.39 -7.55
C PRO A 193 5.78 -3.77 -8.95
N VAL A 194 4.67 -3.79 -9.70
CA VAL A 194 4.57 -3.26 -11.07
C VAL A 194 3.63 -2.06 -11.18
N PHE A 195 2.92 -1.73 -10.09
CA PHE A 195 1.81 -0.77 -10.13
C PHE A 195 2.25 0.65 -10.46
N TYR A 196 3.46 1.03 -10.04
CA TYR A 196 4.03 2.35 -10.30
C TYR A 196 4.63 2.50 -11.71
N SER A 197 4.83 1.39 -12.44
CA SER A 197 5.36 1.45 -13.80
C SER A 197 4.38 2.17 -14.75
N PRO A 198 4.85 3.07 -15.62
CA PRO A 198 4.03 3.66 -16.68
C PRO A 198 3.52 2.60 -17.67
N ASP A 199 4.26 1.51 -17.81
CA ASP A 199 3.94 0.39 -18.71
C ASP A 199 2.94 -0.62 -18.12
N TYR A 200 2.47 -0.39 -16.89
CA TYR A 200 1.38 -1.17 -16.29
C TYR A 200 0.04 -0.46 -16.45
N GLU A 201 -0.92 -1.14 -17.08
CA GLU A 201 -2.29 -0.70 -17.23
C GLU A 201 -3.25 -1.76 -16.68
N GLY A 202 -4.05 -1.40 -15.68
CA GLY A 202 -4.98 -2.29 -15.00
C GLY A 202 -6.43 -1.86 -15.17
N TYR A 203 -7.31 -2.82 -15.41
CA TYR A 203 -8.75 -2.66 -15.51
C TYR A 203 -9.49 -3.57 -14.54
N CYS A 204 -10.46 -3.01 -13.84
CA CYS A 204 -11.32 -3.75 -12.92
C CYS A 204 -12.69 -4.00 -13.52
N ILE A 205 -13.18 -5.21 -13.32
CA ILE A 205 -14.51 -5.65 -13.67
C ILE A 205 -15.24 -5.95 -12.37
N ARG A 206 -16.39 -5.32 -12.15
CA ARG A 206 -17.23 -5.58 -10.99
C ARG A 206 -18.16 -6.76 -11.22
N GLU A 207 -18.61 -7.33 -10.13
CA GLU A 207 -19.62 -8.39 -10.17
C GLU A 207 -20.89 -7.92 -10.87
N ASN A 208 -21.45 -8.79 -11.75
CA ASN A 208 -22.64 -8.53 -12.56
C ASN A 208 -22.52 -7.44 -13.64
N GLU A 209 -21.33 -6.96 -13.99
CA GLU A 209 -21.15 -6.04 -15.13
C GLU A 209 -21.17 -6.76 -16.49
N PHE A 210 -20.88 -8.06 -16.48
CA PHE A 210 -20.90 -8.92 -17.65
C PHE A 210 -21.76 -10.16 -17.38
N ASN A 211 -22.10 -10.91 -18.44
CA ASN A 211 -22.73 -12.20 -18.30
C ASN A 211 -21.75 -13.24 -17.70
N ASN A 212 -22.26 -14.30 -17.09
CA ASN A 212 -21.46 -15.30 -16.40
C ASN A 212 -20.36 -15.93 -17.27
N GLU A 213 -20.58 -16.10 -18.57
CA GLU A 213 -19.61 -16.70 -19.49
C GLU A 213 -18.41 -15.75 -19.72
N ARG A 214 -18.67 -14.46 -19.92
CA ARG A 214 -17.62 -13.45 -20.06
C ARG A 214 -16.87 -13.19 -18.77
N GLU A 215 -17.55 -13.15 -17.63
CA GLU A 215 -16.90 -13.03 -16.32
C GLU A 215 -15.91 -14.16 -16.06
N GLN A 216 -16.18 -15.38 -16.52
CA GLN A 216 -15.28 -16.50 -16.34
C GLN A 216 -13.94 -16.32 -17.04
N ILE A 217 -13.89 -15.62 -18.17
CA ILE A 217 -12.62 -15.28 -18.85
C ILE A 217 -11.75 -14.43 -17.95
N TYR A 218 -12.34 -13.44 -17.25
CA TYR A 218 -11.62 -12.53 -16.39
C TYR A 218 -11.33 -13.11 -15.00
N ARG A 219 -12.05 -14.14 -14.58
CA ARG A 219 -11.76 -14.95 -13.40
C ARG A 219 -10.67 -15.99 -13.65
N ALA A 220 -10.46 -16.37 -14.90
CA ALA A 220 -9.40 -17.30 -15.27
C ALA A 220 -8.02 -16.65 -15.04
N ASN A 221 -7.15 -17.36 -14.34
CA ASN A 221 -5.77 -16.91 -14.13
C ASN A 221 -4.94 -17.27 -15.36
N THR A 222 -4.99 -16.41 -16.37
CA THR A 222 -4.36 -16.63 -17.67
C THR A 222 -3.47 -15.46 -18.05
N MET A 223 -2.34 -15.74 -18.69
CA MET A 223 -1.45 -14.74 -19.27
C MET A 223 -1.21 -15.07 -20.73
N ILE A 224 -1.39 -14.09 -21.61
CA ILE A 224 -0.90 -14.10 -22.98
C ILE A 224 0.41 -13.30 -22.96
N VAL A 225 1.48 -13.87 -23.48
CA VAL A 225 2.80 -13.24 -23.48
C VAL A 225 3.26 -13.10 -24.93
N HIS A 226 3.33 -11.88 -25.42
CA HIS A 226 3.86 -11.57 -26.75
C HIS A 226 5.32 -11.14 -26.64
N CYS A 227 6.17 -11.81 -27.34
CA CYS A 227 7.60 -11.54 -27.38
C CYS A 227 8.03 -11.09 -28.77
N VAL A 228 8.84 -10.05 -28.85
CA VAL A 228 9.63 -9.71 -30.02
C VAL A 228 11.08 -10.04 -29.72
N ARG A 229 11.59 -11.11 -30.31
CA ARG A 229 12.97 -11.56 -30.10
C ARG A 229 13.99 -10.54 -30.61
N ILE A 230 15.25 -10.66 -30.18
CA ILE A 230 16.34 -9.81 -30.63
C ILE A 230 16.54 -9.89 -32.16
N ASN A 231 16.29 -11.05 -32.76
CA ASN A 231 16.32 -11.27 -34.21
C ASN A 231 15.09 -10.71 -34.96
N GLY A 232 14.11 -10.14 -34.27
CA GLY A 232 12.89 -9.59 -34.84
C GLY A 232 11.72 -10.60 -34.99
N GLU A 233 11.93 -11.86 -34.68
CA GLU A 233 10.86 -12.89 -34.67
C GLU A 233 9.80 -12.56 -33.62
N LYS A 234 8.53 -12.72 -33.98
CA LYS A 234 7.40 -12.54 -33.06
C LYS A 234 6.90 -13.91 -32.62
N VAL A 235 6.79 -14.09 -31.29
CA VAL A 235 6.30 -15.33 -30.71
C VAL A 235 5.29 -15.00 -29.62
N SER A 236 4.20 -15.77 -29.58
CA SER A 236 3.19 -15.63 -28.52
C SER A 236 3.08 -16.92 -27.71
N TYR A 237 2.91 -16.77 -26.42
CA TYR A 237 2.72 -17.88 -25.48
C TYR A 237 1.41 -17.68 -24.73
N LEU A 238 0.74 -18.77 -24.41
CA LEU A 238 -0.39 -18.80 -23.50
C LEU A 238 0.03 -19.52 -22.23
N VAL A 239 -0.06 -18.85 -21.09
CA VAL A 239 0.25 -19.40 -19.77
C VAL A 239 -1.02 -19.45 -18.95
N SER A 240 -1.36 -20.63 -18.45
CA SER A 240 -2.50 -20.83 -17.55
C SER A 240 -2.02 -21.24 -16.17
N LEU A 241 -2.52 -20.60 -15.13
CA LEU A 241 -2.28 -20.97 -13.75
C LEU A 241 -3.23 -22.11 -13.37
N ILE A 242 -2.68 -23.32 -13.18
CA ILE A 242 -3.45 -24.53 -12.87
C ILE A 242 -3.78 -24.61 -11.38
N ASP A 243 -2.81 -24.27 -10.54
CA ASP A 243 -2.95 -24.25 -9.09
C ASP A 243 -2.05 -23.11 -8.52
N PRO A 244 -2.14 -22.76 -7.22
CA PRO A 244 -1.39 -21.64 -6.64
C PRO A 244 0.14 -21.68 -6.80
N ARG A 245 0.70 -22.74 -7.37
CA ARG A 245 2.15 -22.93 -7.53
C ARG A 245 2.58 -23.51 -8.86
N ARG A 246 1.62 -23.71 -9.78
CA ARG A 246 1.88 -24.42 -11.02
C ARG A 246 1.23 -23.73 -12.21
N MET A 247 2.04 -23.40 -13.20
CA MET A 247 1.64 -22.82 -14.45
C MET A 247 1.85 -23.82 -15.59
N LEU A 248 0.96 -23.81 -16.57
CA LEU A 248 1.13 -24.52 -17.82
C LEU A 248 1.43 -23.51 -18.94
N LEU A 249 2.60 -23.61 -19.54
CA LEU A 249 2.96 -22.89 -20.76
C LEU A 249 2.48 -23.72 -21.95
N ILE A 250 1.54 -23.19 -22.72
CA ILE A 250 1.02 -23.78 -23.94
C ILE A 250 1.85 -23.27 -25.11
N ASP A 251 2.62 -24.17 -25.72
CA ASP A 251 3.52 -23.88 -26.85
C ASP A 251 3.54 -25.10 -27.80
N PRO A 252 3.25 -24.99 -29.10
CA PRO A 252 2.85 -23.77 -29.78
C PRO A 252 1.44 -23.31 -29.40
N CYS A 253 1.28 -21.97 -29.34
CA CYS A 253 0.00 -21.35 -29.06
C CYS A 253 -0.84 -21.21 -30.32
N ASN A 254 -2.16 -21.45 -30.22
CA ASN A 254 -3.07 -21.17 -31.31
C ASN A 254 -3.28 -19.65 -31.44
N GLU A 255 -2.64 -19.03 -32.45
CA GLU A 255 -2.68 -17.58 -32.67
C GLU A 255 -4.10 -17.05 -32.90
N ASN A 256 -4.98 -17.81 -33.57
CA ASN A 256 -6.38 -17.42 -33.76
C ASN A 256 -7.14 -17.35 -32.42
N TYR A 257 -6.85 -18.27 -31.51
CA TYR A 257 -7.46 -18.27 -30.17
C TYR A 257 -6.99 -17.07 -29.34
N VAL A 258 -5.70 -16.78 -29.37
CA VAL A 258 -5.13 -15.59 -28.70
C VAL A 258 -5.72 -14.31 -29.26
N ALA A 259 -5.76 -14.17 -30.58
CA ALA A 259 -6.35 -13.00 -31.25
C ALA A 259 -7.84 -12.82 -30.92
N LEU A 260 -8.60 -13.92 -30.80
CA LEU A 260 -10.00 -13.88 -30.38
C LEU A 260 -10.16 -13.39 -28.94
N LEU A 261 -9.36 -13.93 -28.01
CA LEU A 261 -9.39 -13.50 -26.61
C LEU A 261 -9.04 -12.01 -26.46
N GLU A 262 -7.98 -11.55 -27.13
CA GLU A 262 -7.57 -10.14 -27.07
C GLU A 262 -8.63 -9.22 -27.69
N LYS A 263 -9.24 -9.63 -28.80
CA LYS A 263 -10.35 -8.90 -29.41
C LYS A 263 -11.52 -8.75 -28.45
N MET A 264 -11.91 -9.82 -27.78
CA MET A 264 -12.98 -9.79 -26.76
C MET A 264 -12.65 -8.86 -25.60
N MET A 265 -11.41 -8.93 -25.07
CA MET A 265 -10.96 -8.05 -23.99
C MET A 265 -10.95 -6.59 -24.42
N HIS A 266 -10.52 -6.30 -25.64
CA HIS A 266 -10.53 -4.95 -26.19
C HIS A 266 -11.94 -4.38 -26.40
N GLU A 267 -12.88 -5.21 -26.85
CA GLU A 267 -14.31 -4.85 -26.99
C GLU A 267 -14.96 -4.57 -25.62
N ASP A 268 -14.55 -5.27 -24.57
CA ASP A 268 -15.10 -5.12 -23.24
C ASP A 268 -14.46 -3.95 -22.45
N GLN A 269 -13.23 -3.56 -22.79
CA GLN A 269 -12.43 -2.55 -22.08
C GLN A 269 -13.16 -1.21 -21.82
N PRO A 270 -13.96 -0.64 -22.77
CA PRO A 270 -14.71 0.60 -22.51
C PRO A 270 -15.74 0.51 -21.40
N ARG A 271 -16.15 -0.71 -21.01
CA ARG A 271 -17.12 -0.98 -19.93
C ARG A 271 -16.45 -1.25 -18.60
N MET A 272 -15.11 -1.31 -18.56
CA MET A 272 -14.32 -1.62 -17.38
C MET A 272 -13.86 -0.34 -16.68
N HIS A 273 -13.51 -0.48 -15.41
CA HIS A 273 -13.00 0.61 -14.59
C HIS A 273 -11.48 0.59 -14.57
N ARG A 274 -10.87 1.63 -15.11
CA ARG A 274 -9.41 1.78 -15.07
C ARG A 274 -8.94 1.95 -13.62
N MET A 275 -7.89 1.23 -13.23
CA MET A 275 -7.36 1.27 -11.86
C MET A 275 -6.63 2.57 -11.55
N LYS A 276 -5.78 3.01 -12.47
CA LYS A 276 -5.05 4.26 -12.34
C LYS A 276 -5.84 5.38 -12.99
N ALA A 277 -5.99 6.51 -12.31
CA ALA A 277 -6.23 7.75 -13.04
C ALA A 277 -4.95 8.10 -13.79
N ALA A 278 -5.09 8.49 -15.06
CA ALA A 278 -4.01 9.14 -15.77
C ALA A 278 -3.82 10.54 -15.14
N ILE A 279 -3.08 10.61 -14.06
CA ILE A 279 -2.45 11.86 -13.70
C ILE A 279 -1.21 11.88 -14.59
N ALA A 280 -1.26 12.73 -15.60
CA ALA A 280 -0.07 13.10 -16.35
C ALA A 280 0.83 13.93 -15.43
N LEU A 281 1.34 13.29 -14.39
CA LEU A 281 2.45 13.78 -13.59
C LEU A 281 3.69 13.38 -14.39
N ASP A 282 3.87 14.07 -15.51
CA ASP A 282 5.07 13.92 -16.34
C ASP A 282 6.23 14.62 -15.63
N TYR A 283 6.53 14.07 -14.46
CA TYR A 283 7.56 14.54 -13.55
C TYR A 283 8.95 14.42 -14.18
N ILE A 284 9.13 13.42 -15.04
CA ILE A 284 10.40 13.11 -15.72
C ILE A 284 10.80 14.27 -16.66
N HIS A 285 9.87 15.11 -17.07
CA HIS A 285 10.13 16.23 -17.97
C HIS A 285 10.22 17.61 -17.28
N GLY A 286 10.33 17.64 -15.95
CA GLY A 286 10.67 18.87 -15.22
C GLY A 286 9.56 19.92 -15.10
N ASP A 287 8.29 19.55 -15.33
CA ASP A 287 7.18 20.49 -15.14
C ASP A 287 6.70 20.51 -13.68
N TYR A 288 7.54 21.06 -12.81
CA TYR A 288 7.28 21.20 -11.38
C TYR A 288 6.01 22.03 -11.08
N LEU A 289 5.69 23.01 -11.92
CA LEU A 289 4.51 23.85 -11.72
C LEU A 289 3.23 23.07 -12.01
N ALA A 290 3.18 22.32 -13.10
CA ALA A 290 2.03 21.49 -13.45
C ALA A 290 1.79 20.41 -12.38
N TYR A 291 2.87 19.81 -11.86
CA TYR A 291 2.82 18.86 -10.76
C TYR A 291 2.21 19.48 -9.50
N THR A 292 2.78 20.59 -9.02
CA THR A 292 2.31 21.28 -7.81
C THR A 292 0.87 21.76 -7.95
N GLU A 293 0.48 22.24 -9.14
CA GLU A 293 -0.89 22.63 -9.45
C GLU A 293 -1.87 21.45 -9.50
N ALA A 294 -1.41 20.26 -9.94
CA ALA A 294 -2.22 19.06 -9.89
C ALA A 294 -2.56 18.67 -8.44
N PHE A 295 -1.57 18.70 -7.53
CA PHE A 295 -1.81 18.48 -6.09
C PHE A 295 -2.75 19.52 -5.50
N ARG A 296 -2.56 20.79 -5.81
CA ARG A 296 -3.47 21.86 -5.37
C ARG A 296 -4.92 21.57 -5.75
N LYS A 297 -5.16 21.02 -6.96
CA LYS A 297 -6.50 20.63 -7.42
C LYS A 297 -7.04 19.42 -6.68
N LEU A 298 -6.19 18.45 -6.34
CA LEU A 298 -6.57 17.29 -5.55
C LEU A 298 -6.95 17.66 -4.11
N GLU A 299 -6.17 18.52 -3.47
CA GLU A 299 -6.31 18.93 -2.08
C GLU A 299 -7.51 19.88 -1.85
N ARG A 300 -7.91 20.64 -2.87
CA ARG A 300 -8.86 21.72 -2.75
C ARG A 300 -10.24 21.29 -2.22
N GLY A 301 -10.57 21.77 -0.99
CA GLY A 301 -11.90 21.63 -0.38
C GLY A 301 -12.26 20.21 0.02
N ARG A 302 -11.28 19.35 0.29
CA ARG A 302 -11.46 17.93 0.60
C ARG A 302 -11.08 17.59 2.01
N ALA A 303 -11.71 16.55 2.58
CA ALA A 303 -11.14 15.87 3.73
C ALA A 303 -9.98 15.00 3.23
N ILE A 304 -8.91 14.95 4.02
CA ILE A 304 -7.67 14.25 3.69
C ILE A 304 -7.35 13.27 4.80
N TYR A 305 -6.99 12.05 4.42
CA TYR A 305 -6.54 10.98 5.31
C TYR A 305 -5.19 10.51 4.80
N ASP A 306 -4.14 10.78 5.56
CA ASP A 306 -2.77 10.76 5.07
C ASP A 306 -1.84 9.98 5.99
N ILE A 307 -1.01 9.12 5.42
CA ILE A 307 0.10 8.44 6.08
C ILE A 307 1.36 8.96 5.43
N LYS A 308 2.18 9.67 6.20
CA LYS A 308 3.40 10.33 5.73
C LYS A 308 4.63 9.86 6.47
N LEU A 309 5.74 9.82 5.76
CA LEU A 309 7.03 9.53 6.37
C LEU A 309 7.53 10.74 7.15
N ASP A 310 7.49 11.92 6.54
CA ASP A 310 7.93 13.17 7.15
C ASP A 310 6.97 14.34 6.86
N VAL A 311 7.45 15.58 7.05
CA VAL A 311 6.66 16.80 6.88
C VAL A 311 6.33 17.04 5.41
N PRO A 312 5.04 16.98 5.01
CA PRO A 312 4.66 17.37 3.65
C PRO A 312 4.98 18.85 3.38
N ILE A 313 5.48 19.13 2.19
CA ILE A 313 5.78 20.52 1.79
C ILE A 313 4.57 21.45 1.91
N SER A 314 3.35 20.93 1.71
CA SER A 314 2.11 21.70 1.84
C SER A 314 1.78 22.13 3.28
N TYR A 315 2.47 21.60 4.29
CA TYR A 315 2.32 21.97 5.70
C TYR A 315 3.35 23.00 6.16
N ILE A 316 4.36 23.26 5.33
CA ILE A 316 5.43 24.21 5.63
C ILE A 316 4.99 25.62 5.24
N HIS A 317 5.22 26.60 6.13
CA HIS A 317 4.91 27.98 5.81
C HIS A 317 5.64 28.40 4.53
N PRO A 318 4.95 29.07 3.57
CA PRO A 318 5.52 29.38 2.26
C PRO A 318 6.85 30.14 2.29
N ASP A 319 7.06 31.04 3.28
CA ASP A 319 8.30 31.79 3.40
C ASP A 319 9.50 30.89 3.78
N LEU A 320 9.28 29.89 4.65
CA LEU A 320 10.32 28.90 5.00
C LEU A 320 10.62 27.97 3.83
N LEU A 321 9.57 27.56 3.11
CA LEU A 321 9.74 26.76 1.90
C LEU A 321 10.51 27.53 0.82
N LEU A 322 10.20 28.83 0.63
CA LEU A 322 10.86 29.68 -0.35
C LEU A 322 12.37 29.79 -0.09
N SER A 323 12.78 29.83 1.19
CA SER A 323 14.20 29.82 1.57
C SER A 323 14.90 28.55 1.08
N SER A 324 14.32 27.38 1.35
CA SER A 324 14.86 26.09 0.94
C SER A 324 14.87 25.91 -0.59
N VAL A 325 13.80 26.33 -1.27
CA VAL A 325 13.69 26.29 -2.75
C VAL A 325 14.76 27.16 -3.40
N ARG A 326 14.98 28.39 -2.93
CA ARG A 326 16.00 29.28 -3.47
C ARG A 326 17.43 28.75 -3.34
N LYS A 327 17.69 28.02 -2.26
CA LYS A 327 18.99 27.37 -2.03
C LYS A 327 19.16 26.10 -2.87
N GLY A 328 18.08 25.33 -3.08
CA GLY A 328 18.10 24.02 -3.74
C GLY A 328 17.99 24.11 -5.26
N PHE A 329 17.26 25.06 -5.81
CA PHE A 329 17.10 25.23 -7.26
C PHE A 329 18.37 25.79 -7.87
N SER A 330 19.16 24.90 -8.48
CA SER A 330 20.39 25.31 -9.15
C SER A 330 20.10 26.12 -10.42
N GLU A 331 20.98 27.06 -10.75
CA GLU A 331 20.90 27.82 -12.01
C GLU A 331 20.97 26.92 -13.24
N GLN A 332 21.67 25.80 -13.15
CA GLN A 332 21.78 24.82 -14.24
C GLN A 332 20.46 24.14 -14.58
N GLU A 333 19.58 23.92 -13.59
CA GLU A 333 18.32 23.19 -13.78
C GLU A 333 17.14 24.12 -14.07
N PHE A 334 17.14 25.34 -13.52
CA PHE A 334 15.99 26.25 -13.52
C PHE A 334 16.24 27.58 -14.24
N GLY A 335 17.34 27.69 -14.97
CA GLY A 335 17.73 28.93 -15.68
C GLY A 335 18.35 29.97 -14.74
N GLU A 336 18.77 31.08 -15.32
CA GLU A 336 19.45 32.18 -14.62
C GLU A 336 18.58 33.45 -14.56
N GLY A 337 18.82 34.26 -13.55
CA GLY A 337 18.27 35.62 -13.46
C GLY A 337 16.75 35.70 -13.37
N ALA A 338 16.13 36.48 -14.27
CA ALA A 338 14.69 36.77 -14.19
C ALA A 338 13.78 35.59 -14.43
N GLU A 339 14.17 34.63 -15.26
CA GLU A 339 13.35 33.41 -15.53
C GLU A 339 13.26 32.52 -14.30
N ARG A 340 14.37 32.33 -13.61
CA ARG A 340 14.42 31.55 -12.36
C ARG A 340 13.54 32.21 -11.28
N GLU A 341 13.65 33.52 -11.08
CA GLU A 341 12.82 34.24 -10.09
C GLU A 341 11.32 34.21 -10.45
N GLU A 342 10.98 34.24 -11.72
CA GLU A 342 9.59 34.10 -12.18
C GLU A 342 9.06 32.68 -11.87
N LEU A 343 9.86 31.63 -12.10
CA LEU A 343 9.51 30.26 -11.79
C LEU A 343 9.31 30.06 -10.29
N ILE A 344 10.23 30.56 -9.47
CA ILE A 344 10.16 30.54 -8.01
C ILE A 344 8.90 31.29 -7.53
N GLY A 345 8.59 32.44 -8.11
CA GLY A 345 7.39 33.20 -7.79
C GLY A 345 6.11 32.44 -8.09
N LYS A 346 6.01 31.80 -9.24
CA LYS A 346 4.85 30.94 -9.59
C LYS A 346 4.72 29.75 -8.65
N PHE A 347 5.83 29.11 -8.31
CA PHE A 347 5.85 28.00 -7.36
C PHE A 347 5.37 28.46 -5.98
N TYR A 348 5.86 29.60 -5.49
CA TYR A 348 5.42 30.22 -4.24
C TYR A 348 3.91 30.49 -4.22
N ASP A 349 3.36 31.07 -5.27
CA ASP A 349 1.93 31.38 -5.36
C ASP A 349 1.05 30.12 -5.30
N ILE A 350 1.46 29.05 -5.98
CA ILE A 350 0.74 27.77 -5.92
C ILE A 350 0.84 27.18 -4.52
N HIS A 351 2.01 27.28 -3.91
CA HIS A 351 2.28 26.71 -2.59
C HIS A 351 1.55 27.44 -1.48
N LEU A 352 1.52 28.79 -1.54
CA LEU A 352 0.72 29.60 -0.63
C LEU A 352 -0.74 29.15 -0.62
N ARG A 353 -1.32 28.91 -1.81
CA ARG A 353 -2.71 28.42 -1.93
C ARG A 353 -2.88 27.01 -1.41
N ARG A 354 -1.87 26.13 -1.52
CA ARG A 354 -1.89 24.79 -0.91
C ARG A 354 -1.84 24.91 0.60
N TYR A 355 -0.90 25.66 1.14
CA TYR A 355 -0.76 25.91 2.58
C TYR A 355 -2.04 26.48 3.19
N GLU A 356 -2.60 27.56 2.61
CA GLU A 356 -3.87 28.13 3.03
C GLU A 356 -5.01 27.09 3.00
N ASN A 357 -4.99 26.19 2.02
CA ASN A 357 -5.96 25.12 1.91
C ASN A 357 -5.95 24.17 3.11
N PHE A 358 -4.79 23.87 3.68
CA PHE A 358 -4.67 23.04 4.87
C PHE A 358 -4.93 23.81 6.16
N MET A 359 -4.38 25.01 6.29
CA MET A 359 -4.36 25.74 7.56
C MET A 359 -5.64 26.54 7.84
N THR A 360 -6.36 27.00 6.80
CA THR A 360 -7.52 27.89 6.99
C THR A 360 -8.87 27.22 6.71
N LYS A 361 -8.90 26.04 6.10
CA LYS A 361 -10.17 25.41 5.70
C LYS A 361 -10.79 24.57 6.79
N ARG A 362 -12.15 24.58 6.80
CA ARG A 362 -12.99 23.79 7.69
C ARG A 362 -13.21 22.37 7.16
N ARG A 363 -12.14 21.69 6.69
CA ARG A 363 -12.18 20.30 6.23
C ARG A 363 -11.15 19.51 6.98
N ALA A 364 -11.57 18.39 7.54
CA ALA A 364 -10.71 17.57 8.36
C ALA A 364 -9.50 17.03 7.58
N THR A 365 -8.33 17.28 8.10
CA THR A 365 -7.08 16.63 7.70
C THR A 365 -6.64 15.74 8.84
N HIS A 366 -6.36 14.49 8.53
CA HIS A 366 -5.87 13.49 9.46
C HIS A 366 -4.57 12.92 8.90
N THR A 367 -3.44 13.23 9.52
CA THR A 367 -2.12 12.77 9.07
C THR A 367 -1.44 11.96 10.16
N ILE A 368 -1.01 10.76 9.82
CA ILE A 368 -0.21 9.89 10.69
C ILE A 368 1.23 9.92 10.19
N PHE A 369 2.16 10.29 11.06
CA PHE A 369 3.59 10.37 10.76
C PHE A 369 4.38 9.14 11.24
N SER A 370 5.48 8.85 10.52
CA SER A 370 6.57 8.04 11.05
C SER A 370 7.39 8.86 12.05
N ARG A 371 7.51 8.37 13.30
CA ARG A 371 8.31 9.05 14.32
C ARG A 371 9.79 9.07 13.96
N GLU A 372 10.30 7.99 13.38
CA GLU A 372 11.69 7.84 12.98
C GLU A 372 12.07 8.84 11.89
N ALA A 373 11.25 8.96 10.85
CA ALA A 373 11.51 9.89 9.75
C ALA A 373 11.36 11.36 10.19
N MET A 374 10.38 11.66 11.05
CA MET A 374 10.25 12.99 11.65
C MET A 374 11.43 13.34 12.56
N MET A 375 11.99 12.36 13.26
CA MET A 375 13.21 12.55 14.07
C MET A 375 14.43 12.80 13.19
N GLU A 376 14.54 12.12 12.05
CA GLU A 376 15.59 12.37 11.07
C GLU A 376 15.47 13.77 10.47
N PHE A 377 14.26 14.20 10.07
CA PHE A 377 14.01 15.56 9.65
C PHE A 377 14.40 16.59 10.74
N ALA A 378 14.03 16.36 11.99
CA ALA A 378 14.38 17.23 13.12
C ALA A 378 15.89 17.41 13.26
N LYS A 379 16.68 16.37 13.01
CA LYS A 379 18.14 16.39 13.12
C LYS A 379 18.84 16.98 11.90
N THR A 380 18.36 16.66 10.70
CA THR A 380 19.08 16.95 9.45
C THR A 380 18.45 18.06 8.61
N GLY A 381 17.15 18.32 8.76
CA GLY A 381 16.38 19.20 7.89
C GLY A 381 16.12 18.66 6.48
N VAL A 382 16.52 17.41 6.21
CA VAL A 382 16.27 16.74 4.93
C VAL A 382 14.84 16.21 4.93
N GLN A 383 14.08 16.52 3.88
CA GLN A 383 12.80 15.89 3.62
C GLN A 383 12.99 14.65 2.76
N SER A 384 12.20 13.62 3.03
CA SER A 384 12.19 12.39 2.23
C SER A 384 11.46 12.55 0.89
N ASP A 385 10.75 13.65 0.72
CA ASP A 385 10.06 13.98 -0.53
C ASP A 385 11.10 14.35 -1.59
N HIS A 386 11.63 13.33 -2.28
CA HIS A 386 12.76 13.42 -3.22
C HIS A 386 12.45 14.20 -4.50
N PHE A 387 11.27 14.79 -4.60
CA PHE A 387 10.79 15.38 -5.84
C PHE A 387 11.30 16.79 -6.12
N PHE A 388 11.79 17.45 -5.12
CA PHE A 388 12.31 18.79 -5.30
C PHE A 388 13.76 18.84 -4.83
N ALA A 389 14.63 19.44 -5.63
CA ALA A 389 15.98 19.81 -5.22
C ALA A 389 15.91 20.92 -4.15
N MET A 390 15.30 20.60 -3.00
CA MET A 390 15.27 21.49 -1.87
C MET A 390 16.52 21.32 -1.02
N ALA A 391 17.10 22.45 -0.61
CA ALA A 391 18.17 22.38 0.37
C ALA A 391 17.61 21.98 1.74
N PRO A 392 18.39 21.26 2.56
CA PRO A 392 18.01 20.96 3.93
C PRO A 392 17.67 22.24 4.69
N TYR A 393 16.63 22.18 5.53
CA TYR A 393 16.25 23.29 6.40
C TYR A 393 17.28 23.54 7.50
N GLU A 394 17.60 24.81 7.72
CA GLU A 394 18.48 25.22 8.80
C GLU A 394 17.85 24.94 10.17
N LYS A 395 18.67 24.86 11.19
CA LYS A 395 18.26 24.54 12.58
C LYS A 395 17.07 25.39 13.06
N GLN A 396 17.12 26.70 12.83
CA GLN A 396 16.03 27.60 13.24
C GLN A 396 14.76 27.37 12.44
N GLU A 397 14.89 27.11 11.14
CA GLU A 397 13.76 26.78 10.26
C GLU A 397 13.07 25.48 10.69
N ARG A 398 13.83 24.44 11.02
CA ARG A 398 13.30 23.16 11.56
C ARG A 398 12.49 23.37 12.84
N VAL A 399 13.04 24.13 13.78
CA VAL A 399 12.35 24.46 15.05
C VAL A 399 11.04 25.19 14.77
N GLN A 400 11.03 26.16 13.83
CA GLN A 400 9.82 26.89 13.46
C GLN A 400 8.78 26.00 12.80
N ILE A 401 9.20 25.11 11.89
CA ILE A 401 8.30 24.16 11.20
C ILE A 401 7.64 23.24 12.23
N LEU A 402 8.43 22.59 13.09
CA LEU A 402 7.92 21.64 14.07
C LEU A 402 7.02 22.32 15.14
N ALA A 403 7.39 23.51 15.60
CA ALA A 403 6.58 24.29 16.53
C ALA A 403 5.24 24.71 15.87
N HIS A 404 5.27 25.14 14.62
CA HIS A 404 4.06 25.48 13.87
C HIS A 404 3.12 24.27 13.74
N LEU A 405 3.63 23.09 13.38
CA LEU A 405 2.82 21.88 13.26
C LEU A 405 2.19 21.48 14.61
N ARG A 406 2.95 21.52 15.70
CA ARG A 406 2.45 21.30 17.06
C ARG A 406 1.32 22.28 17.41
N ASP A 407 1.54 23.57 17.17
CA ASP A 407 0.57 24.60 17.51
C ASP A 407 -0.71 24.48 16.66
N GLN A 408 -0.58 24.15 15.37
CA GLN A 408 -1.73 23.85 14.51
C GLN A 408 -2.49 22.60 15.00
N HIS A 409 -1.81 21.55 15.39
CA HIS A 409 -2.45 20.37 15.99
C HIS A 409 -3.25 20.70 17.25
N CYS A 410 -2.70 21.55 18.13
CA CYS A 410 -3.36 21.94 19.37
C CYS A 410 -4.52 22.93 19.20
N GLN A 411 -4.46 23.82 18.21
CA GLN A 411 -5.37 24.95 18.09
C GLN A 411 -6.39 24.83 16.97
N ASN A 412 -6.07 24.07 15.90
CA ASN A 412 -6.92 23.94 14.73
C ASN A 412 -7.69 22.62 14.77
N PRO A 413 -9.00 22.59 15.07
CA PRO A 413 -9.78 21.36 15.21
C PRO A 413 -9.96 20.58 13.90
N TYR A 414 -9.56 21.17 12.78
CA TYR A 414 -9.62 20.52 11.47
C TYR A 414 -8.26 19.96 11.02
N PHE A 415 -7.18 20.19 11.77
CA PHE A 415 -5.82 19.77 11.43
C PHE A 415 -5.30 18.81 12.49
N ASN A 416 -5.53 17.51 12.28
CA ASN A 416 -5.26 16.47 13.24
C ASN A 416 -4.00 15.69 12.83
N LEU A 417 -2.97 15.76 13.64
CA LEU A 417 -1.72 15.06 13.44
C LEU A 417 -1.59 13.92 14.47
N TYR A 418 -0.95 12.85 14.07
CA TYR A 418 -0.76 11.66 14.89
C TYR A 418 0.62 11.05 14.63
N PHE A 419 1.10 10.23 15.57
CA PHE A 419 2.24 9.34 15.36
C PHE A 419 1.80 7.90 15.59
N PHE A 420 2.42 6.96 14.87
CA PHE A 420 2.25 5.55 15.19
C PHE A 420 2.81 5.24 16.59
N LYS A 421 2.18 4.31 17.29
CA LYS A 421 2.71 3.75 18.53
C LYS A 421 4.03 3.02 18.27
N PRO A 422 4.96 2.94 19.26
CA PRO A 422 6.30 2.37 19.04
C PRO A 422 6.33 0.91 18.56
N GLU A 423 5.30 0.14 18.84
CA GLU A 423 5.17 -1.26 18.40
C GLU A 423 4.83 -1.42 16.91
N TYR A 424 4.55 -0.31 16.19
CA TYR A 424 4.28 -0.33 14.76
C TYR A 424 5.48 0.15 13.97
N HIS A 425 5.87 -0.67 12.99
CA HIS A 425 6.96 -0.29 12.08
C HIS A 425 6.53 0.86 11.17
N PRO A 426 7.46 1.76 10.82
CA PRO A 426 7.17 2.85 9.91
C PRO A 426 6.73 2.29 8.54
N PRO A 427 5.73 2.88 7.91
CA PRO A 427 5.31 2.47 6.58
C PRO A 427 6.43 2.73 5.57
N ARG A 428 6.50 1.87 4.54
CA ARG A 428 7.41 2.04 3.39
C ARG A 428 6.73 2.69 2.19
N THR A 429 5.45 2.99 2.32
CA THR A 429 4.62 3.60 1.29
C THR A 429 3.80 4.69 1.92
N GLU A 430 3.85 5.88 1.38
CA GLU A 430 2.92 6.93 1.75
C GLU A 430 1.59 6.70 1.05
N ILE A 431 0.50 6.97 1.75
CA ILE A 431 -0.85 6.85 1.21
C ILE A 431 -1.64 8.10 1.60
N CYS A 432 -2.17 8.80 0.61
CA CYS A 432 -2.98 9.99 0.82
C CYS A 432 -4.34 9.85 0.13
N LEU A 433 -5.41 9.75 0.90
CA LEU A 433 -6.77 9.79 0.38
C LEU A 433 -7.28 11.23 0.28
N TYR A 434 -7.54 11.67 -0.94
CA TYR A 434 -8.30 12.89 -1.25
C TYR A 434 -9.78 12.53 -1.44
N GLU A 435 -10.61 12.77 -0.44
CA GLU A 435 -12.00 12.31 -0.43
C GLU A 435 -12.77 12.74 -1.69
N GLY A 436 -13.38 11.76 -2.38
CA GLY A 436 -14.12 11.98 -3.63
C GLY A 436 -13.26 12.23 -4.88
N LYS A 437 -11.92 12.04 -4.80
CA LYS A 437 -11.02 12.11 -5.96
C LYS A 437 -10.22 10.83 -6.18
N GLY A 438 -9.63 10.29 -5.13
CA GLY A 438 -8.80 9.11 -5.23
C GLY A 438 -7.83 8.99 -4.07
N THR A 439 -7.10 7.89 -4.06
CA THR A 439 -6.04 7.63 -3.09
C THR A 439 -4.70 7.63 -3.82
N MET A 440 -3.84 8.55 -3.46
CA MET A 440 -2.46 8.59 -3.93
C MET A 440 -1.65 7.56 -3.15
N LEU A 441 -0.89 6.76 -3.86
CA LEU A 441 0.12 5.87 -3.33
C LEU A 441 1.48 6.39 -3.77
N THR A 442 2.36 6.67 -2.82
CA THR A 442 3.73 7.13 -3.09
C THR A 442 4.71 6.08 -2.57
N LYS A 443 5.58 5.59 -3.43
CA LYS A 443 6.57 4.60 -3.07
C LYS A 443 7.75 5.28 -2.38
N ALA A 444 8.04 4.89 -1.15
CA ALA A 444 9.21 5.37 -0.42
C ALA A 444 10.49 4.56 -0.71
N ASP A 445 10.34 3.34 -1.24
CA ASP A 445 11.44 2.40 -1.45
C ASP A 445 11.73 2.19 -2.95
N THR A 446 13.00 2.27 -3.34
CA THR A 446 13.47 2.17 -4.74
C THR A 446 13.71 0.74 -5.21
N ASP A 447 13.46 -0.27 -4.38
CA ASP A 447 13.83 -1.68 -4.65
C ASP A 447 13.14 -2.31 -5.88
N PHE A 448 12.08 -1.69 -6.43
CA PHE A 448 11.36 -2.21 -7.60
C PHE A 448 11.20 -1.13 -8.66
N ASN A 449 12.25 -0.86 -9.42
CA ASN A 449 12.19 0.03 -10.57
C ASN A 449 12.03 -0.77 -11.87
N LEU A 450 10.81 -1.02 -12.30
CA LEU A 450 10.57 -1.23 -13.72
C LEU A 450 10.86 0.08 -14.46
N ASN A 451 11.42 -0.03 -15.67
CA ASN A 451 11.85 1.09 -16.53
C ASN A 451 11.03 2.37 -16.36
N GLY A 452 11.60 3.40 -15.74
CA GLY A 452 10.97 4.71 -15.60
C GLY A 452 9.75 4.74 -14.67
N SER A 453 9.71 3.92 -13.62
CA SER A 453 8.58 3.90 -12.67
C SER A 453 8.38 5.26 -12.03
N HIS A 454 7.14 5.78 -12.12
CA HIS A 454 6.72 6.89 -11.30
C HIS A 454 6.68 6.45 -9.83
N THR A 455 7.05 7.34 -8.94
CA THR A 455 6.98 7.08 -7.51
C THR A 455 5.56 7.23 -6.97
N GLU A 456 4.67 7.87 -7.75
CA GLU A 456 3.31 8.19 -7.34
C GLU A 456 2.26 7.65 -8.30
N THR A 457 1.17 7.15 -7.75
CA THR A 457 0.04 6.66 -8.54
C THR A 457 -1.28 6.97 -7.85
N LEU A 458 -2.21 7.61 -8.56
CA LEU A 458 -3.57 7.85 -8.06
C LEU A 458 -4.50 6.68 -8.39
N VAL A 459 -5.02 6.03 -7.37
CA VAL A 459 -6.10 5.03 -7.45
C VAL A 459 -7.43 5.76 -7.38
N SER A 460 -8.18 5.80 -8.48
CA SER A 460 -9.48 6.48 -8.53
C SER A 460 -10.67 5.58 -8.20
N GLN A 461 -10.46 4.31 -7.95
CA GLN A 461 -11.49 3.34 -7.59
C GLN A 461 -12.16 3.72 -6.27
N SER A 462 -13.46 4.03 -6.33
CA SER A 462 -14.24 4.47 -5.16
C SER A 462 -14.26 3.43 -4.03
N GLU A 463 -14.30 2.16 -4.39
CA GLU A 463 -14.28 1.05 -3.43
C GLU A 463 -12.94 0.96 -2.68
N PHE A 464 -11.82 1.11 -3.38
CA PHE A 464 -10.49 1.19 -2.74
C PHE A 464 -10.42 2.39 -1.79
N CYS A 465 -10.87 3.56 -2.24
CA CYS A 465 -10.87 4.78 -1.43
C CYS A 465 -11.71 4.63 -0.15
N GLN A 466 -12.90 4.03 -0.27
CA GLN A 466 -13.78 3.76 0.87
C GLN A 466 -13.13 2.78 1.85
N LYS A 467 -12.58 1.67 1.37
CA LYS A 467 -11.92 0.67 2.20
C LYS A 467 -10.68 1.22 2.89
N PHE A 468 -9.89 2.05 2.19
CA PHE A 468 -8.77 2.75 2.81
C PHE A 468 -9.25 3.70 3.93
N LYS A 469 -10.29 4.49 3.69
CA LYS A 469 -10.88 5.35 4.73
C LYS A 469 -11.36 4.56 5.95
N GLU A 470 -12.06 3.44 5.72
CA GLU A 470 -12.53 2.57 6.80
C GLU A 470 -11.36 1.99 7.60
N PHE A 471 -10.32 1.51 6.94
CA PHE A 471 -9.08 1.04 7.57
C PHE A 471 -8.39 2.16 8.36
N PHE A 472 -8.23 3.34 7.76
CA PHE A 472 -7.59 4.49 8.42
C PHE A 472 -8.31 4.88 9.71
N VAL A 473 -9.66 5.00 9.65
CA VAL A 473 -10.45 5.45 10.80
C VAL A 473 -10.60 4.33 11.84
N LYS A 474 -11.01 3.13 11.42
CA LYS A 474 -11.41 2.05 12.34
C LYS A 474 -10.26 1.16 12.82
N ASP A 475 -9.13 1.17 12.09
CA ASP A 475 -7.97 0.36 12.49
C ASP A 475 -6.82 1.24 12.97
N LEU A 476 -6.39 2.21 12.17
CA LEU A 476 -5.24 3.03 12.53
C LEU A 476 -5.57 4.02 13.66
N LEU A 477 -6.56 4.91 13.47
CA LEU A 477 -6.87 5.93 14.46
C LEU A 477 -7.39 5.33 15.78
N ASP A 478 -8.18 4.27 15.73
CA ASP A 478 -8.77 3.68 16.95
C ASP A 478 -7.74 2.91 17.81
N SER A 479 -6.67 2.39 17.21
CA SER A 479 -5.81 1.45 17.94
C SER A 479 -4.30 1.60 17.74
N LYS A 480 -3.84 2.24 16.65
CA LYS A 480 -2.45 2.20 16.21
C LYS A 480 -1.68 3.50 16.40
N VAL A 481 -2.38 4.59 16.77
CA VAL A 481 -1.77 5.90 16.95
C VAL A 481 -1.73 6.32 18.40
N LEU A 482 -0.82 7.24 18.71
CA LEU A 482 -0.72 7.89 20.01
C LEU A 482 -1.93 8.81 20.25
N SER A 483 -2.26 9.07 21.51
CA SER A 483 -3.25 10.09 21.90
C SER A 483 -2.79 11.49 21.49
N ALA A 484 -3.68 12.47 21.54
CA ALA A 484 -3.35 13.87 21.23
C ALA A 484 -2.27 14.43 22.18
N GLU A 485 -2.33 14.08 23.48
CA GLU A 485 -1.36 14.50 24.48
C GLU A 485 0.02 13.88 24.20
N GLU A 486 0.07 12.58 23.93
CA GLU A 486 1.30 11.87 23.56
C GLU A 486 1.88 12.40 22.25
N THR A 487 1.03 12.71 21.26
CA THR A 487 1.44 13.33 19.99
C THR A 487 2.09 14.69 20.22
N THR A 488 1.52 15.52 21.08
CA THR A 488 2.11 16.82 21.47
C THR A 488 3.47 16.63 22.14
N ALA A 489 3.61 15.66 23.03
CA ALA A 489 4.88 15.34 23.68
C ALA A 489 5.96 14.89 22.68
N VAL A 490 5.60 14.14 21.65
CA VAL A 490 6.53 13.77 20.56
C VAL A 490 6.97 15.01 19.79
N PHE A 491 6.08 15.96 19.50
CA PHE A 491 6.49 17.22 18.86
C PHE A 491 7.46 18.02 19.73
N ASP A 492 7.25 18.08 21.04
CA ASP A 492 8.19 18.75 21.96
C ASP A 492 9.56 18.06 21.94
N GLU A 493 9.61 16.74 21.91
CA GLU A 493 10.85 15.96 21.75
C GLU A 493 11.57 16.27 20.42
N LEU A 494 10.83 16.33 19.30
CA LEU A 494 11.37 16.67 17.98
C LEU A 494 11.94 18.10 17.96
N ILE A 495 11.26 19.06 18.58
CA ILE A 495 11.74 20.45 18.70
C ILE A 495 13.04 20.51 19.50
N GLU A 496 13.15 19.79 20.61
CA GLU A 496 14.39 19.72 21.40
C GLU A 496 15.53 19.02 20.62
N ALA A 497 15.22 17.98 19.85
CA ALA A 497 16.19 17.33 18.99
C ALA A 497 16.70 18.30 17.90
N ALA A 498 15.81 19.08 17.28
CA ALA A 498 16.20 20.10 16.32
C ALA A 498 17.07 21.22 16.94
N LYS A 499 16.79 21.65 18.18
CA LYS A 499 17.61 22.61 18.92
C LYS A 499 18.99 22.09 19.29
N SER A 500 19.10 20.80 19.53
CA SER A 500 20.33 20.14 20.02
C SER A 500 21.22 19.64 18.89
N SER A 501 20.69 19.52 17.65
CA SER A 501 21.47 19.06 16.53
C SER A 501 22.61 20.03 16.20
N GLU A 502 23.79 19.51 15.94
CA GLU A 502 24.88 20.26 15.31
C GLU A 502 24.44 20.53 13.85
N ALA A 503 24.54 21.79 13.43
CA ALA A 503 24.07 22.25 12.12
C ALA A 503 24.90 21.65 10.98
#